data_e00c29463cb61d9751db362c18158068
#
_entry.id   e00c29463cb61d9751db362c18158068
#
_cell.length_a   1.000
_cell.length_b   1.000
_cell.length_c   1.000
_cell.angle_alpha   90.00
_cell.angle_beta   90.00
_cell.angle_gamma   90.00
#
_symmetry.space_group_name_H-M   'P 1'
#
loop_
_entity.id
_entity.type
_entity.pdbx_description
1 polymer ?
#
loop_
_entity_poly.entity_id
_entity_poly.type
_entity_poly.pdbx_seq_one_letter_code
_entity_poly.pdbx_strand_id
1 'polypeptide(L)'
;IFNKEDQNELLNKHFAKSININTIDISENFIKKYPNFIKKTLTDLIQATKYFKYKEVEIKDKLYYIFYNVIFETNKNLLQKCLKRLSFVAIGTIADNMPIINENRIILKVGLKEIALRERMSINYLLKDANILTKPNITSTDIAYKIAPILNSTGRLEKADIAINFLLTNDINQIENKFKEIKEINELRKYKEEKAWNSHNKNTIFKNDKFIVCYDNNTPKGISSRIATRLSSYYQKVAIFLTKQDNIIKGSIRSNNKINSKTLISIIPSHLVINSGGHKAAAGFTLHENLLEDFIKELEYATTKVEYETTNENESIPIDAILPKNLTKDSLFKTIEIFEPYGYEFREPILLMKNV
;
A
#
# COMPACT_ATOMS: atom_id res chain seq x y z
N ILE A 1 -5.89 -29.66 5.34
CA ILE A 1 -5.71 -30.74 4.34
C ILE A 1 -7.04 -31.47 4.13
N PHE A 2 -7.14 -32.21 3.07
CA PHE A 2 -8.28 -33.06 2.75
C PHE A 2 -7.83 -34.51 2.85
N ASN A 3 -8.55 -35.35 3.63
CA ASN A 3 -8.17 -36.72 3.97
C ASN A 3 -6.78 -36.79 4.66
N LYS A 4 -6.77 -36.51 5.94
CA LYS A 4 -5.55 -36.38 6.76
C LYS A 4 -4.72 -37.69 6.80
N GLU A 5 -5.35 -38.82 6.80
CA GLU A 5 -4.65 -40.13 6.89
C GLU A 5 -3.80 -40.37 5.64
N ASP A 6 -4.37 -40.24 4.44
CA ASP A 6 -3.66 -40.43 3.18
C ASP A 6 -2.54 -39.42 3.00
N GLN A 7 -2.76 -38.17 3.42
CA GLN A 7 -1.74 -37.10 3.29
C GLN A 7 -0.58 -37.31 4.29
N ASN A 8 -0.86 -37.74 5.50
CA ASN A 8 0.17 -38.06 6.48
C ASN A 8 1.00 -39.28 6.05
N GLU A 9 0.38 -40.31 5.44
CA GLU A 9 1.10 -41.45 4.87
C GLU A 9 2.06 -40.99 3.73
N LEU A 10 1.59 -40.16 2.84
CA LEU A 10 2.40 -39.55 1.76
C LEU A 10 3.56 -38.72 2.32
N LEU A 11 3.33 -37.88 3.31
CA LEU A 11 4.36 -37.06 3.95
C LEU A 11 5.40 -37.94 4.67
N ASN A 12 4.97 -38.94 5.42
CA ASN A 12 5.87 -39.84 6.11
C ASN A 12 6.72 -40.67 5.13
N LYS A 13 6.17 -41.06 3.99
CA LYS A 13 6.87 -41.77 2.92
C LYS A 13 7.96 -40.91 2.24
N HIS A 14 7.73 -39.59 2.08
CA HIS A 14 8.68 -38.70 1.41
C HIS A 14 9.76 -38.14 2.34
N PHE A 15 9.45 -37.92 3.59
CA PHE A 15 10.36 -37.23 4.54
C PHE A 15 11.04 -38.16 5.55
N ALA A 16 10.97 -39.47 5.37
CA ALA A 16 11.70 -40.55 6.08
C ALA A 16 11.71 -40.47 7.63
N LYS A 17 11.10 -39.48 8.26
CA LYS A 17 10.84 -39.40 9.72
C LYS A 17 9.76 -38.35 9.96
N SER A 18 8.88 -38.69 10.91
CA SER A 18 7.71 -37.93 11.35
C SER A 18 7.95 -36.39 11.44
N ILE A 19 7.57 -35.67 10.41
CA ILE A 19 7.34 -34.24 10.55
C ILE A 19 5.98 -34.11 11.21
N ASN A 20 5.97 -33.66 12.45
CA ASN A 20 4.72 -33.41 13.18
C ASN A 20 4.12 -32.07 12.69
N ILE A 21 3.39 -32.11 11.56
CA ILE A 21 2.70 -30.94 11.02
C ILE A 21 1.31 -30.91 11.64
N ASN A 22 1.00 -29.81 12.31
CA ASN A 22 -0.33 -29.59 12.87
C ASN A 22 -1.32 -29.36 11.71
N THR A 23 -2.06 -30.40 11.31
CA THR A 23 -2.97 -30.36 10.16
C THR A 23 -4.43 -30.46 10.63
N ILE A 24 -5.29 -29.66 10.00
CA ILE A 24 -6.74 -29.74 10.19
C ILE A 24 -7.33 -30.49 8.99
N ASP A 25 -8.05 -31.60 9.25
CA ASP A 25 -8.78 -32.29 8.19
C ASP A 25 -10.13 -31.61 7.94
N ILE A 26 -10.32 -31.11 6.74
CA ILE A 26 -11.57 -30.48 6.33
C ILE A 26 -12.54 -31.46 5.67
N SER A 27 -12.12 -32.71 5.40
CA SER A 27 -12.96 -33.71 4.74
C SER A 27 -14.17 -34.11 5.56
N GLU A 28 -14.01 -34.31 6.88
CA GLU A 28 -15.12 -34.64 7.77
C GLU A 28 -16.21 -33.55 7.77
N ASN A 29 -15.82 -32.29 7.86
CA ASN A 29 -16.76 -31.19 7.85
C ASN A 29 -17.46 -31.05 6.49
N PHE A 30 -16.73 -31.32 5.40
CA PHE A 30 -17.30 -31.32 4.05
C PHE A 30 -18.31 -32.46 3.87
N ILE A 31 -17.98 -33.68 4.29
CA ILE A 31 -18.84 -34.85 4.19
C ILE A 31 -20.11 -34.69 5.05
N LYS A 32 -20.00 -34.11 6.25
CA LYS A 32 -21.17 -33.78 7.08
C LYS A 32 -22.16 -32.87 6.36
N LYS A 33 -21.66 -31.96 5.56
CA LYS A 33 -22.48 -31.02 4.79
C LYS A 33 -23.01 -31.63 3.49
N TYR A 34 -22.22 -32.50 2.87
CA TYR A 34 -22.51 -33.15 1.59
C TYR A 34 -22.36 -34.66 1.69
N PRO A 35 -23.31 -35.37 2.36
CA PRO A 35 -23.17 -36.83 2.62
C PRO A 35 -22.99 -37.70 1.38
N ASN A 36 -23.51 -37.24 0.22
CA ASN A 36 -23.41 -37.96 -1.06
C ASN A 36 -21.98 -38.00 -1.62
N PHE A 37 -21.03 -37.34 -0.98
CA PHE A 37 -19.63 -37.25 -1.42
C PHE A 37 -18.68 -38.13 -0.59
N ILE A 38 -19.19 -39.03 0.23
CA ILE A 38 -18.40 -40.08 0.90
C ILE A 38 -17.63 -40.85 -0.18
N LYS A 39 -16.31 -41.01 -0.01
CA LYS A 39 -15.40 -41.70 -0.94
C LYS A 39 -15.22 -41.05 -2.31
N LYS A 40 -15.53 -39.76 -2.49
CA LYS A 40 -15.27 -38.99 -3.71
C LYS A 40 -13.90 -38.35 -3.69
N THR A 41 -13.33 -38.17 -4.86
CA THR A 41 -12.04 -37.49 -5.03
C THR A 41 -12.18 -35.97 -4.79
N LEU A 42 -11.05 -35.29 -4.55
CA LEU A 42 -11.01 -33.84 -4.43
C LEU A 42 -11.60 -33.15 -5.67
N THR A 43 -11.40 -33.74 -6.86
CA THR A 43 -11.93 -33.23 -8.12
C THR A 43 -13.46 -33.35 -8.20
N ASP A 44 -14.02 -34.48 -7.73
CA ASP A 44 -15.47 -34.68 -7.68
C ASP A 44 -16.15 -33.70 -6.72
N LEU A 45 -15.46 -33.37 -5.61
CA LEU A 45 -15.98 -32.45 -4.61
C LEU A 45 -16.05 -31.01 -5.14
N ILE A 46 -15.11 -30.60 -5.95
CA ILE A 46 -15.12 -29.26 -6.58
C ILE A 46 -16.25 -29.14 -7.58
N GLN A 47 -16.52 -30.21 -8.33
CA GLN A 47 -17.63 -30.24 -9.28
C GLN A 47 -18.98 -30.00 -8.61
N ALA A 48 -19.10 -30.35 -7.33
CA ALA A 48 -20.31 -30.14 -6.53
C ALA A 48 -20.44 -28.72 -5.97
N THR A 49 -19.41 -27.92 -6.04
CA THR A 49 -19.44 -26.55 -5.50
C THR A 49 -19.90 -25.54 -6.57
N LYS A 50 -20.48 -24.42 -6.16
CA LYS A 50 -20.87 -23.32 -7.06
C LYS A 50 -19.70 -22.72 -7.87
N TYR A 51 -18.46 -23.09 -7.55
CA TYR A 51 -17.23 -22.62 -8.20
C TYR A 51 -16.75 -23.51 -9.35
N PHE A 52 -17.51 -24.52 -9.72
CA PHE A 52 -17.21 -25.49 -10.80
C PHE A 52 -16.97 -24.83 -12.19
N LYS A 53 -17.29 -23.58 -12.38
CA LYS A 53 -17.08 -22.87 -13.67
C LYS A 53 -15.63 -22.79 -14.12
N TYR A 54 -14.66 -23.06 -13.25
CA TYR A 54 -13.23 -22.98 -13.53
C TYR A 54 -12.66 -24.38 -13.78
N LYS A 55 -12.60 -24.79 -15.06
CA LYS A 55 -12.22 -26.15 -15.47
C LYS A 55 -10.75 -26.52 -15.25
N GLU A 56 -9.86 -25.53 -15.15
CA GLU A 56 -8.40 -25.73 -15.02
C GLU A 56 -7.89 -25.06 -13.75
N VAL A 57 -8.12 -25.69 -12.60
CA VAL A 57 -7.67 -25.15 -11.31
C VAL A 57 -6.65 -26.12 -10.71
N GLU A 58 -5.49 -25.62 -10.28
CA GLU A 58 -4.48 -26.41 -9.63
C GLU A 58 -5.00 -27.05 -8.32
N ILE A 59 -4.37 -28.14 -7.85
CA ILE A 59 -4.78 -28.86 -6.64
C ILE A 59 -4.84 -27.92 -5.41
N LYS A 60 -3.91 -26.99 -5.28
CA LYS A 60 -3.90 -25.98 -4.19
C LYS A 60 -5.15 -25.11 -4.18
N ASP A 61 -5.58 -24.67 -5.37
CA ASP A 61 -6.77 -23.83 -5.52
C ASP A 61 -8.04 -24.62 -5.25
N LYS A 62 -8.03 -25.91 -5.61
CA LYS A 62 -9.12 -26.83 -5.29
C LYS A 62 -9.32 -26.98 -3.78
N LEU A 63 -8.24 -27.16 -3.01
CA LEU A 63 -8.28 -27.20 -1.56
C LEU A 63 -8.79 -25.90 -0.96
N TYR A 64 -8.37 -24.76 -1.49
CA TYR A 64 -8.87 -23.45 -1.08
C TYR A 64 -10.38 -23.31 -1.26
N TYR A 65 -10.94 -23.70 -2.41
CA TYR A 65 -12.38 -23.62 -2.66
C TYR A 65 -13.19 -24.56 -1.74
N ILE A 66 -12.70 -25.75 -1.44
CA ILE A 66 -13.35 -26.64 -0.47
C ILE A 66 -13.29 -26.04 0.92
N PHE A 67 -12.12 -25.53 1.34
CA PHE A 67 -11.96 -24.86 2.62
C PHE A 67 -12.91 -23.66 2.74
N TYR A 68 -12.97 -22.82 1.72
CA TYR A 68 -13.91 -21.70 1.65
C TYR A 68 -15.36 -22.14 1.86
N ASN A 69 -15.82 -23.15 1.10
CA ASN A 69 -17.18 -23.67 1.23
C ASN A 69 -17.48 -24.22 2.62
N VAL A 70 -16.55 -25.00 3.19
CA VAL A 70 -16.74 -25.58 4.51
C VAL A 70 -16.79 -24.52 5.59
N ILE A 71 -15.83 -23.60 5.58
CA ILE A 71 -15.67 -22.60 6.67
C ILE A 71 -16.69 -21.47 6.56
N PHE A 72 -16.84 -20.86 5.39
CA PHE A 72 -17.67 -19.66 5.24
C PHE A 72 -19.15 -19.95 5.02
N GLU A 73 -19.50 -21.04 4.31
CA GLU A 73 -20.91 -21.39 4.15
C GLU A 73 -21.50 -22.04 5.41
N THR A 74 -20.68 -22.74 6.21
CA THR A 74 -21.14 -23.28 7.50
C THR A 74 -21.16 -22.23 8.60
N ASN A 75 -20.35 -21.18 8.49
CA ASN A 75 -20.25 -20.12 9.48
C ASN A 75 -20.51 -18.73 8.87
N LYS A 76 -21.78 -18.43 8.59
CA LYS A 76 -22.19 -17.12 8.02
C LYS A 76 -21.73 -15.93 8.86
N ASN A 77 -21.66 -16.08 10.18
CA ASN A 77 -21.18 -15.02 11.08
C ASN A 77 -19.70 -14.73 10.86
N LEU A 78 -18.89 -15.75 10.55
CA LEU A 78 -17.48 -15.55 10.27
C LEU A 78 -17.28 -14.76 8.97
N LEU A 79 -18.02 -15.11 7.91
CA LEU A 79 -17.98 -14.37 6.65
C LEU A 79 -18.34 -12.90 6.86
N GLN A 80 -19.42 -12.61 7.58
CA GLN A 80 -19.82 -11.23 7.87
C GLN A 80 -18.74 -10.48 8.67
N LYS A 81 -18.15 -11.12 9.68
CA LYS A 81 -17.04 -10.53 10.45
C LYS A 81 -15.83 -10.22 9.56
N CYS A 82 -15.51 -11.09 8.59
CA CYS A 82 -14.44 -10.83 7.63
C CYS A 82 -14.78 -9.66 6.71
N LEU A 83 -15.99 -9.61 6.16
CA LEU A 83 -16.44 -8.50 5.30
C LEU A 83 -16.35 -7.16 6.01
N LYS A 84 -16.84 -7.06 7.25
CA LYS A 84 -16.71 -5.83 8.07
C LYS A 84 -15.27 -5.37 8.29
N ARG A 85 -14.30 -6.29 8.30
CA ARG A 85 -12.87 -5.97 8.42
C ARG A 85 -12.27 -5.43 7.13
N LEU A 86 -12.92 -5.62 5.99
CA LEU A 86 -12.47 -5.05 4.71
C LEU A 86 -12.43 -3.53 4.72
N SER A 87 -13.13 -2.86 5.61
CA SER A 87 -12.99 -1.43 5.86
C SER A 87 -11.54 -1.03 6.21
N PHE A 88 -10.86 -1.81 7.06
CA PHE A 88 -9.46 -1.57 7.41
C PHE A 88 -8.51 -1.95 6.27
N VAL A 89 -8.80 -3.09 5.60
CA VAL A 89 -7.98 -3.53 4.46
C VAL A 89 -8.04 -2.50 3.33
N ALA A 90 -9.23 -1.93 3.06
CA ALA A 90 -9.40 -0.87 2.07
C ALA A 90 -8.57 0.38 2.40
N ILE A 91 -8.59 0.82 3.66
CA ILE A 91 -7.76 1.95 4.10
C ILE A 91 -6.27 1.65 3.89
N GLY A 92 -5.81 0.46 4.28
CA GLY A 92 -4.40 0.05 4.10
C GLY A 92 -4.00 -0.05 2.64
N THR A 93 -4.81 -0.68 1.80
CA THR A 93 -4.58 -0.84 0.35
C THR A 93 -4.44 0.52 -0.34
N ILE A 94 -5.29 1.50 0.01
CA ILE A 94 -5.23 2.85 -0.54
C ILE A 94 -4.02 3.60 0.03
N ALA A 95 -3.78 3.51 1.34
CA ALA A 95 -2.69 4.22 2.00
C ALA A 95 -1.30 3.80 1.50
N ASP A 96 -1.16 2.54 1.05
CA ASP A 96 0.08 1.99 0.48
C ASP A 96 0.14 2.13 -1.05
N ASN A 97 -0.84 2.81 -1.65
CA ASN A 97 -0.94 3.05 -3.10
C ASN A 97 -0.83 1.75 -3.93
N MET A 98 -1.52 0.70 -3.49
CA MET A 98 -1.56 -0.58 -4.20
C MET A 98 -2.37 -0.45 -5.51
N PRO A 99 -2.03 -1.24 -6.56
CA PRO A 99 -2.80 -1.26 -7.80
C PRO A 99 -4.28 -1.59 -7.57
N ILE A 100 -5.19 -0.79 -8.12
CA ILE A 100 -6.65 -0.98 -7.98
C ILE A 100 -7.19 -1.89 -9.08
N ILE A 101 -6.64 -3.08 -9.19
CA ILE A 101 -7.02 -4.13 -10.14
C ILE A 101 -7.30 -5.43 -9.41
N ASN A 102 -7.88 -6.39 -10.08
CA ASN A 102 -8.14 -7.75 -9.59
C ASN A 102 -8.79 -7.77 -8.18
N GLU A 103 -8.23 -8.56 -7.25
CA GLU A 103 -8.72 -8.69 -5.88
C GLU A 103 -8.70 -7.38 -5.09
N ASN A 104 -7.70 -6.52 -5.28
CA ASN A 104 -7.64 -5.23 -4.61
C ASN A 104 -8.87 -4.37 -4.94
N ARG A 105 -9.31 -4.41 -6.20
CA ARG A 105 -10.51 -3.69 -6.62
C ARG A 105 -11.77 -4.20 -5.92
N ILE A 106 -11.89 -5.52 -5.77
CA ILE A 106 -13.02 -6.14 -5.05
C ILE A 106 -12.98 -5.75 -3.57
N ILE A 107 -11.81 -5.85 -2.94
CA ILE A 107 -11.57 -5.46 -1.55
C ILE A 107 -11.97 -4.00 -1.32
N LEU A 108 -11.55 -3.11 -2.20
CA LEU A 108 -11.87 -1.68 -2.10
C LEU A 108 -13.36 -1.41 -2.28
N LYS A 109 -14.01 -2.02 -3.28
CA LYS A 109 -15.47 -1.87 -3.46
C LYS A 109 -16.26 -2.28 -2.23
N VAL A 110 -15.91 -3.40 -1.62
CA VAL A 110 -16.59 -3.88 -0.40
C VAL A 110 -16.18 -3.03 0.80
N GLY A 111 -14.89 -2.76 0.99
CA GLY A 111 -14.38 -2.02 2.13
C GLY A 111 -14.89 -0.57 2.20
N LEU A 112 -14.98 0.13 1.07
CA LEU A 112 -15.56 1.48 1.01
C LEU A 112 -17.08 1.48 1.33
N LYS A 113 -17.81 0.44 0.89
CA LYS A 113 -19.21 0.25 1.31
C LYS A 113 -19.32 0.03 2.82
N GLU A 114 -18.47 -0.81 3.40
CA GLU A 114 -18.43 -1.03 4.86
C GLU A 114 -18.09 0.27 5.63
N ILE A 115 -17.20 1.11 5.11
CA ILE A 115 -16.93 2.44 5.66
C ILE A 115 -18.18 3.31 5.58
N ALA A 116 -18.91 3.26 4.47
CA ALA A 116 -20.13 4.03 4.28
C ALA A 116 -21.30 3.62 5.20
N LEU A 117 -21.28 2.41 5.76
CA LEU A 117 -22.27 1.96 6.77
C LEU A 117 -22.11 2.65 8.13
N ARG A 118 -20.98 3.33 8.39
CA ARG A 118 -20.70 4.06 9.65
C ARG A 118 -20.74 3.20 10.93
N GLU A 119 -20.58 1.90 10.81
CA GLU A 119 -20.64 0.99 11.97
C GLU A 119 -19.41 1.09 12.88
N ARG A 120 -18.26 1.59 12.37
CA ARG A 120 -17.01 1.67 13.13
C ARG A 120 -16.77 3.07 13.67
N MET A 121 -16.76 3.16 14.98
CA MET A 121 -16.59 4.43 15.70
C MET A 121 -15.26 5.11 15.35
N SER A 122 -14.14 4.39 15.34
CA SER A 122 -12.83 4.94 15.01
C SER A 122 -12.80 5.55 13.59
N ILE A 123 -13.38 4.86 12.61
CA ILE A 123 -13.48 5.38 11.25
C ILE A 123 -14.39 6.62 11.21
N ASN A 124 -15.50 6.63 11.95
CA ASN A 124 -16.40 7.78 12.00
C ASN A 124 -15.73 9.04 12.56
N TYR A 125 -14.83 8.90 13.54
CA TYR A 125 -14.02 10.02 14.04
C TYR A 125 -13.12 10.59 12.95
N LEU A 126 -12.45 9.74 12.18
CA LEU A 126 -11.64 10.17 11.03
C LEU A 126 -12.48 10.86 9.95
N LEU A 127 -13.66 10.31 9.62
CA LEU A 127 -14.56 10.88 8.62
C LEU A 127 -15.14 12.23 9.10
N LYS A 128 -15.43 12.36 10.39
CA LYS A 128 -15.89 13.62 11.00
C LYS A 128 -14.81 14.70 10.93
N ASP A 129 -13.60 14.39 11.31
CA ASP A 129 -12.45 15.31 11.23
C ASP A 129 -12.16 15.76 9.79
N ALA A 130 -12.33 14.85 8.85
CA ALA A 130 -12.18 15.12 7.42
C ALA A 130 -13.38 15.88 6.78
N ASN A 131 -14.42 16.19 7.53
CA ASN A 131 -15.68 16.79 7.06
C ASN A 131 -16.39 16.00 5.93
N ILE A 132 -16.31 14.66 6.00
CA ILE A 132 -16.95 13.75 5.04
C ILE A 132 -17.87 12.72 5.69
N LEU A 133 -18.17 12.87 6.98
CA LEU A 133 -19.02 11.91 7.70
C LEU A 133 -20.42 11.76 7.09
N THR A 134 -20.99 12.86 6.58
CA THR A 134 -22.32 12.89 5.97
C THR A 134 -22.32 12.61 4.48
N LYS A 135 -21.15 12.45 3.86
CA LYS A 135 -21.04 12.14 2.44
C LYS A 135 -21.61 10.72 2.17
N PRO A 136 -22.57 10.56 1.24
CA PRO A 136 -23.23 9.27 1.03
C PRO A 136 -22.24 8.20 0.51
N ASN A 137 -21.35 8.57 -0.40
CA ASN A 137 -20.34 7.69 -0.98
C ASN A 137 -18.95 8.15 -0.57
N ILE A 138 -18.19 7.29 0.09
CA ILE A 138 -16.77 7.53 0.38
C ILE A 138 -15.94 6.98 -0.77
N THR A 139 -15.11 7.83 -1.35
CA THR A 139 -14.25 7.47 -2.49
C THR A 139 -12.85 7.07 -2.04
N SER A 140 -12.10 6.38 -2.90
CA SER A 140 -10.68 6.10 -2.69
C SER A 140 -9.87 7.38 -2.50
N THR A 141 -10.20 8.46 -3.23
CA THR A 141 -9.59 9.78 -3.10
C THR A 141 -9.80 10.39 -1.71
N ASP A 142 -11.01 10.27 -1.13
CA ASP A 142 -11.26 10.72 0.24
C ASP A 142 -10.34 10.01 1.25
N ILE A 143 -10.19 8.70 1.09
CA ILE A 143 -9.30 7.93 1.98
C ILE A 143 -7.84 8.31 1.75
N ALA A 144 -7.38 8.39 0.50
CA ALA A 144 -5.98 8.67 0.15
C ALA A 144 -5.50 10.03 0.67
N TYR A 145 -6.33 11.06 0.54
CA TYR A 145 -5.90 12.44 0.82
C TYR A 145 -6.34 12.98 2.18
N LYS A 146 -7.41 12.43 2.77
CA LYS A 146 -7.95 12.96 4.04
C LYS A 146 -7.72 12.02 5.22
N ILE A 147 -7.75 10.70 5.03
CA ILE A 147 -7.67 9.71 6.11
C ILE A 147 -6.27 9.10 6.23
N ALA A 148 -5.72 8.58 5.14
CA ALA A 148 -4.43 7.89 5.14
C ALA A 148 -3.27 8.76 5.68
N PRO A 149 -3.16 10.08 5.37
CA PRO A 149 -2.07 10.89 5.90
C PRO A 149 -2.06 11.04 7.42
N ILE A 150 -3.23 11.03 8.05
CA ILE A 150 -3.38 11.12 9.52
C ILE A 150 -2.86 9.82 10.15
N LEU A 151 -3.32 8.67 9.67
CA LEU A 151 -2.90 7.36 10.17
C LEU A 151 -1.40 7.11 9.92
N ASN A 152 -0.93 7.40 8.70
CA ASN A 152 0.48 7.22 8.32
C ASN A 152 1.45 8.12 9.11
N SER A 153 0.96 9.20 9.72
CA SER A 153 1.78 10.10 10.53
C SER A 153 2.40 9.39 11.74
N THR A 154 1.68 8.46 12.34
CA THR A 154 2.15 7.68 13.50
C THR A 154 3.32 6.77 13.13
N GLY A 155 3.24 6.04 12.01
CA GLY A 155 4.33 5.21 11.51
C GLY A 155 5.57 6.03 11.10
N ARG A 156 5.37 7.24 10.57
CA ARG A 156 6.50 8.13 10.21
C ARG A 156 7.26 8.65 11.44
N LEU A 157 6.65 8.67 12.59
CA LEU A 157 7.28 9.02 13.87
C LEU A 157 7.55 7.79 14.76
N GLU A 158 7.55 6.57 14.16
CA GLU A 158 7.86 5.30 14.84
C GLU A 158 6.87 4.94 15.97
N LYS A 159 5.61 5.37 15.83
CA LYS A 159 4.51 5.16 16.79
C LYS A 159 3.30 4.49 16.14
N ALA A 160 3.51 3.53 15.23
CA ALA A 160 2.43 2.90 14.46
C ALA A 160 1.35 2.24 15.33
N ASP A 161 1.73 1.70 16.49
CA ASP A 161 0.82 1.06 17.44
C ASP A 161 -0.31 1.98 17.91
N ILE A 162 -0.08 3.31 17.97
CA ILE A 162 -1.09 4.28 18.36
C ILE A 162 -2.25 4.28 17.35
N ALA A 163 -1.96 4.27 16.04
CA ALA A 163 -2.99 4.19 15.00
C ALA A 163 -3.72 2.84 15.03
N ILE A 164 -3.00 1.74 15.24
CA ILE A 164 -3.59 0.40 15.35
C ILE A 164 -4.54 0.32 16.55
N ASN A 165 -4.09 0.75 17.71
CA ASN A 165 -4.88 0.76 18.95
C ASN A 165 -6.11 1.68 18.85
N PHE A 166 -6.01 2.78 18.12
CA PHE A 166 -7.17 3.63 17.83
C PHE A 166 -8.16 2.92 16.92
N LEU A 167 -7.71 2.37 15.78
CA LEU A 167 -8.58 1.71 14.82
C LEU A 167 -9.32 0.51 15.40
N LEU A 168 -8.70 -0.22 16.31
CA LEU A 168 -9.28 -1.40 16.95
C LEU A 168 -10.15 -1.09 18.18
N THR A 169 -10.10 0.14 18.69
CA THR A 169 -10.90 0.55 19.86
C THR A 169 -12.40 0.59 19.55
N ASN A 170 -13.19 -0.04 20.43
CA ASN A 170 -14.65 0.03 20.45
C ASN A 170 -15.18 0.73 21.72
N ASP A 171 -14.31 1.22 22.57
CA ASP A 171 -14.66 1.91 23.82
C ASP A 171 -14.85 3.40 23.54
N ILE A 172 -16.09 3.86 23.75
CA ILE A 172 -16.49 5.25 23.52
C ILE A 172 -15.73 6.24 24.42
N ASN A 173 -15.35 5.81 25.62
CA ASN A 173 -14.65 6.67 26.58
C ASN A 173 -13.17 6.88 26.25
N GLN A 174 -12.59 5.97 25.48
CA GLN A 174 -11.17 6.02 25.11
C GLN A 174 -10.93 6.59 23.72
N ILE A 175 -11.94 6.53 22.82
CA ILE A 175 -11.72 6.80 21.41
C ILE A 175 -11.34 8.25 21.15
N GLU A 176 -11.92 9.18 21.88
CA GLU A 176 -11.63 10.61 21.73
C GLU A 176 -10.17 10.94 22.12
N ASN A 177 -9.72 10.40 23.25
CA ASN A 177 -8.34 10.60 23.70
C ASN A 177 -7.33 9.99 22.72
N LYS A 178 -7.59 8.76 22.24
CA LYS A 178 -6.74 8.12 21.24
C LYS A 178 -6.73 8.89 19.91
N PHE A 179 -7.86 9.44 19.50
CA PHE A 179 -7.93 10.27 18.30
C PHE A 179 -7.15 11.58 18.46
N LYS A 180 -7.27 12.24 19.62
CA LYS A 180 -6.50 13.43 19.94
C LYS A 180 -4.99 13.17 19.87
N GLU A 181 -4.53 12.05 20.42
CA GLU A 181 -3.13 11.65 20.36
C GLU A 181 -2.64 11.50 18.91
N ILE A 182 -3.42 10.87 18.02
CA ILE A 182 -3.08 10.75 16.60
C ILE A 182 -2.99 12.13 15.93
N LYS A 183 -3.90 13.05 16.27
CA LYS A 183 -3.87 14.43 15.72
C LYS A 183 -2.62 15.17 16.16
N GLU A 184 -2.26 15.08 17.43
CA GLU A 184 -1.04 15.71 17.96
C GLU A 184 0.21 15.17 17.24
N ILE A 185 0.28 13.86 17.01
CA ILE A 185 1.37 13.24 16.23
C ILE A 185 1.38 13.74 14.80
N ASN A 186 0.23 13.88 14.15
CA ASN A 186 0.15 14.40 12.78
C ASN A 186 0.58 15.87 12.69
N GLU A 187 0.21 16.71 13.65
CA GLU A 187 0.68 18.11 13.71
C GLU A 187 2.19 18.18 13.98
N LEU A 188 2.71 17.33 14.87
CA LEU A 188 4.16 17.24 15.12
C LEU A 188 4.91 16.81 13.83
N ARG A 189 4.37 15.84 13.09
CA ARG A 189 4.93 15.43 11.80
C ARG A 189 4.96 16.60 10.81
N LYS A 190 3.85 17.33 10.65
CA LYS A 190 3.77 18.51 9.76
C LYS A 190 4.79 19.58 10.15
N TYR A 191 4.89 19.87 11.45
CA TYR A 191 5.86 20.82 11.97
C TYR A 191 7.31 20.40 11.64
N LYS A 192 7.65 19.13 11.84
CA LYS A 192 8.99 18.61 11.51
C LYS A 192 9.27 18.62 10.01
N GLU A 193 8.28 18.30 9.16
CA GLU A 193 8.40 18.39 7.71
C GLU A 193 8.65 19.83 7.27
N GLU A 194 7.92 20.79 7.80
CA GLU A 194 8.08 22.19 7.43
C GLU A 194 9.41 22.76 7.93
N LYS A 195 9.82 22.40 9.15
CA LYS A 195 11.14 22.78 9.67
C LYS A 195 12.28 22.26 8.78
N ALA A 196 12.23 20.98 8.39
CA ALA A 196 13.24 20.38 7.50
C ALA A 196 13.22 21.04 6.12
N TRP A 197 12.03 21.37 5.61
CA TRP A 197 11.90 22.11 4.35
C TRP A 197 12.52 23.51 4.42
N ASN A 198 12.21 24.28 5.45
CA ASN A 198 12.71 25.66 5.59
C ASN A 198 14.23 25.71 5.80
N SER A 199 14.84 24.64 6.30
CA SER A 199 16.29 24.55 6.49
C SER A 199 17.04 23.89 5.30
N HIS A 200 16.35 23.37 4.28
CA HIS A 200 16.99 22.57 3.23
C HIS A 200 18.14 23.24 2.51
N ASN A 201 18.05 24.56 2.24
CA ASN A 201 19.13 25.30 1.59
C ASN A 201 20.42 25.32 2.42
N LYS A 202 20.29 25.45 3.76
CA LYS A 202 21.44 25.43 4.69
C LYS A 202 22.01 24.02 4.83
N ASN A 203 21.16 23.02 4.68
CA ASN A 203 21.47 21.60 4.85
C ASN A 203 21.89 20.92 3.53
N THR A 204 21.96 21.68 2.42
CA THR A 204 22.44 21.17 1.15
C THR A 204 23.94 21.03 1.19
N ILE A 205 24.43 19.78 1.10
CA ILE A 205 25.86 19.44 1.14
C ILE A 205 26.45 19.19 -0.25
N PHE A 206 25.59 18.91 -1.25
CA PHE A 206 26.00 18.72 -2.63
C PHE A 206 24.86 19.11 -3.58
N LYS A 207 25.20 19.80 -4.69
CA LYS A 207 24.24 20.19 -5.73
C LYS A 207 24.95 20.37 -7.06
N ASN A 208 24.40 19.77 -8.10
CA ASN A 208 24.79 20.00 -9.50
C ASN A 208 23.53 20.08 -10.39
N ASP A 209 23.68 20.02 -11.71
CA ASP A 209 22.55 20.11 -12.64
C ASP A 209 21.57 18.94 -12.54
N LYS A 210 22.01 17.78 -12.12
CA LYS A 210 21.22 16.53 -12.05
C LYS A 210 20.74 16.20 -10.65
N PHE A 211 21.49 16.56 -9.60
CA PHE A 211 21.33 16.08 -8.23
C PHE A 211 21.30 17.21 -7.20
N ILE A 212 20.57 16.93 -6.12
CA ILE A 212 20.64 17.69 -4.88
C ILE A 212 20.71 16.71 -3.70
N VAL A 213 21.65 16.93 -2.80
CA VAL A 213 21.82 16.14 -1.56
C VAL A 213 21.72 17.07 -0.37
N CYS A 214 20.77 16.78 0.51
CA CYS A 214 20.58 17.47 1.78
C CYS A 214 20.86 16.52 2.94
N TYR A 215 21.50 17.04 4.00
CA TYR A 215 21.80 16.29 5.21
C TYR A 215 21.29 17.03 6.45
N ASP A 216 20.37 16.42 7.19
CA ASP A 216 19.80 16.99 8.41
C ASP A 216 19.68 15.93 9.52
N ASN A 217 20.49 16.11 10.56
CA ASN A 217 20.54 15.20 11.71
C ASN A 217 19.26 15.21 12.56
N ASN A 218 18.45 16.27 12.47
CA ASN A 218 17.27 16.47 13.31
C ASN A 218 15.99 15.93 12.68
N THR A 219 16.04 15.56 11.39
CA THR A 219 14.86 15.07 10.69
C THR A 219 14.66 13.56 10.93
N PRO A 220 13.51 13.11 11.45
CA PRO A 220 13.22 11.70 11.60
C PRO A 220 13.27 10.95 10.26
N LYS A 221 13.76 9.71 10.26
CA LYS A 221 13.85 8.85 9.07
C LYS A 221 12.53 8.75 8.30
N GLY A 222 11.40 8.58 9.00
CA GLY A 222 10.09 8.42 8.37
C GLY A 222 9.60 9.67 7.62
N ILE A 223 10.26 10.83 7.81
CA ILE A 223 9.96 12.10 7.13
C ILE A 223 10.90 12.32 5.93
N SER A 224 12.12 11.79 5.97
CA SER A 224 13.17 12.04 4.97
C SER A 224 12.70 11.79 3.52
N SER A 225 11.94 10.73 3.30
CA SER A 225 11.41 10.39 1.98
C SER A 225 10.42 11.43 1.42
N ARG A 226 9.66 12.10 2.29
CA ARG A 226 8.73 13.16 1.87
C ARG A 226 9.48 14.44 1.51
N ILE A 227 10.50 14.78 2.28
CA ILE A 227 11.37 15.92 1.97
C ILE A 227 12.11 15.66 0.67
N ALA A 228 12.67 14.46 0.45
CA ALA A 228 13.29 14.10 -0.81
C ALA A 228 12.32 14.24 -2.00
N THR A 229 11.05 13.83 -1.84
CA THR A 229 10.03 14.03 -2.88
C THR A 229 9.80 15.52 -3.16
N ARG A 230 9.62 16.33 -2.11
CA ARG A 230 9.40 17.78 -2.24
C ARG A 230 10.60 18.47 -2.90
N LEU A 231 11.83 18.11 -2.54
CA LEU A 231 13.06 18.60 -3.16
C LEU A 231 13.15 18.21 -4.63
N SER A 232 12.86 16.94 -4.96
CA SER A 232 12.91 16.47 -6.35
C SER A 232 11.90 17.21 -7.23
N SER A 233 10.68 17.44 -6.73
CA SER A 233 9.66 18.20 -7.45
C SER A 233 10.00 19.69 -7.58
N TYR A 234 10.55 20.31 -6.53
CA TYR A 234 10.87 21.72 -6.52
C TYR A 234 12.06 22.05 -7.43
N TYR A 235 13.15 21.28 -7.33
CA TYR A 235 14.36 21.51 -8.11
C TYR A 235 14.33 20.82 -9.48
N GLN A 236 13.35 19.98 -9.75
CA GLN A 236 13.30 19.14 -10.96
C GLN A 236 14.57 18.30 -11.15
N LYS A 237 15.15 17.83 -10.04
CA LYS A 237 16.39 17.04 -9.96
C LYS A 237 16.17 15.75 -9.18
N VAL A 238 17.12 14.82 -9.30
CA VAL A 238 17.16 13.70 -8.34
C VAL A 238 17.52 14.27 -6.98
N ALA A 239 16.70 14.00 -5.99
CA ALA A 239 16.91 14.45 -4.62
C ALA A 239 17.28 13.30 -3.70
N ILE A 240 18.32 13.52 -2.91
CA ILE A 240 18.78 12.63 -1.86
C ILE A 240 18.68 13.39 -0.55
N PHE A 241 17.90 12.85 0.38
CA PHE A 241 17.82 13.39 1.73
C PHE A 241 18.41 12.41 2.72
N LEU A 242 19.40 12.85 3.45
CA LEU A 242 20.17 12.09 4.42
C LEU A 242 19.78 12.51 5.84
N THR A 243 19.64 11.53 6.72
CA THR A 243 19.41 11.76 8.14
C THR A 243 20.26 10.81 8.97
N LYS A 244 20.73 11.28 10.12
CA LYS A 244 21.57 10.49 11.03
C LYS A 244 20.70 9.76 12.05
N GLN A 245 21.08 8.53 12.36
CA GLN A 245 20.57 7.76 13.48
C GLN A 245 21.76 7.03 14.11
N ASP A 246 22.17 7.44 15.28
CA ASP A 246 23.40 7.00 15.94
C ASP A 246 24.64 7.26 15.02
N ASN A 247 25.43 6.23 14.72
CA ASN A 247 26.58 6.31 13.80
C ASN A 247 26.26 5.92 12.37
N ILE A 248 24.96 5.87 12.02
CA ILE A 248 24.47 5.42 10.71
C ILE A 248 23.71 6.56 10.05
N ILE A 249 23.99 6.77 8.78
CA ILE A 249 23.23 7.67 7.93
C ILE A 249 22.25 6.86 7.10
N LYS A 250 21.00 7.29 7.11
CA LYS A 250 19.93 6.74 6.27
C LYS A 250 19.58 7.74 5.17
N GLY A 251 19.64 7.28 3.92
CA GLY A 251 19.34 8.07 2.74
C GLY A 251 18.03 7.68 2.08
N SER A 252 17.30 8.68 1.60
CA SER A 252 16.11 8.52 0.77
C SER A 252 16.34 9.21 -0.57
N ILE A 253 16.25 8.45 -1.68
CA ILE A 253 16.39 8.93 -3.05
C ILE A 253 15.02 9.10 -3.67
N ARG A 254 14.81 10.19 -4.41
CA ARG A 254 13.66 10.42 -5.28
C ARG A 254 14.16 10.99 -6.62
N SER A 255 13.77 10.33 -7.71
CA SER A 255 14.33 10.63 -9.04
C SER A 255 13.41 11.40 -9.97
N ASN A 256 12.14 11.58 -9.58
CA ASN A 256 11.12 12.18 -10.45
C ASN A 256 11.12 11.55 -11.87
N ASN A 257 11.31 10.22 -11.94
CA ASN A 257 11.42 9.39 -13.15
C ASN A 257 12.57 9.74 -14.12
N LYS A 258 13.43 10.71 -13.78
CA LYS A 258 14.55 11.13 -14.64
C LYS A 258 15.72 10.17 -14.63
N ILE A 259 15.90 9.41 -13.54
CA ILE A 259 16.94 8.39 -13.39
C ILE A 259 16.32 7.19 -12.68
N ASN A 260 16.77 6.00 -13.02
CA ASN A 260 16.44 4.81 -12.24
C ASN A 260 17.19 4.81 -10.90
N SER A 261 16.49 5.11 -9.80
CA SER A 261 17.08 5.20 -8.47
C SER A 261 17.77 3.89 -8.01
N LYS A 262 17.24 2.73 -8.45
CA LYS A 262 17.86 1.43 -8.16
C LYS A 262 19.17 1.27 -8.92
N THR A 263 19.24 1.65 -10.19
CA THR A 263 20.46 1.64 -10.98
C THR A 263 21.50 2.60 -10.41
N LEU A 264 21.10 3.81 -10.03
CA LEU A 264 21.99 4.79 -9.41
C LEU A 264 22.70 4.19 -8.19
N ILE A 265 21.94 3.63 -7.25
CA ILE A 265 22.53 3.08 -6.01
C ILE A 265 23.38 1.83 -6.27
N SER A 266 23.11 1.07 -7.34
CA SER A 266 23.89 -0.13 -7.68
C SER A 266 25.26 0.19 -8.31
N ILE A 267 25.50 1.42 -8.77
CA ILE A 267 26.81 1.89 -9.27
C ILE A 267 27.71 2.26 -8.10
N ILE A 268 27.16 2.69 -6.98
CA ILE A 268 27.91 3.03 -5.78
C ILE A 268 28.61 1.76 -5.26
N PRO A 269 29.91 1.81 -4.97
CA PRO A 269 30.64 0.67 -4.44
C PRO A 269 29.99 0.07 -3.19
N SER A 270 29.84 -1.25 -3.16
CA SER A 270 29.12 -1.97 -2.11
C SER A 270 29.70 -1.80 -0.71
N HIS A 271 31.01 -1.49 -0.60
CA HIS A 271 31.63 -1.24 0.71
C HIS A 271 31.23 0.10 1.34
N LEU A 272 30.68 1.04 0.56
CA LEU A 272 30.18 2.33 1.07
C LEU A 272 28.74 2.24 1.58
N VAL A 273 28.00 1.18 1.24
CA VAL A 273 26.57 1.06 1.55
C VAL A 273 26.33 -0.24 2.32
N ILE A 274 25.81 -0.12 3.55
CA ILE A 274 25.49 -1.28 4.40
C ILE A 274 24.33 -2.08 3.79
N ASN A 275 23.29 -1.37 3.37
CA ASN A 275 22.14 -1.95 2.67
C ASN A 275 21.48 -0.91 1.78
N SER A 276 20.81 -1.38 0.74
CA SER A 276 20.03 -0.54 -0.16
C SER A 276 18.85 -1.32 -0.72
N GLY A 277 17.81 -0.60 -1.14
CA GLY A 277 16.65 -1.18 -1.79
C GLY A 277 15.76 -0.11 -2.40
N GLY A 278 14.97 -0.50 -3.40
CA GLY A 278 14.09 0.44 -4.05
C GLY A 278 13.65 0.01 -5.44
N HIS A 279 13.02 0.96 -6.13
CA HIS A 279 12.47 0.85 -7.47
C HIS A 279 12.95 2.02 -8.34
N LYS A 280 12.49 2.09 -9.61
CA LYS A 280 12.88 3.13 -10.56
C LYS A 280 12.78 4.55 -9.97
N ALA A 281 11.64 4.92 -9.38
CA ALA A 281 11.35 6.28 -8.93
C ALA A 281 11.90 6.61 -7.53
N ALA A 282 12.18 5.61 -6.70
CA ALA A 282 12.51 5.79 -5.29
C ALA A 282 13.42 4.68 -4.77
N ALA A 283 14.44 5.05 -4.01
CA ALA A 283 15.30 4.10 -3.30
C ALA A 283 15.62 4.60 -1.89
N GLY A 284 16.03 3.66 -1.04
CA GLY A 284 16.58 3.94 0.28
C GLY A 284 17.91 3.21 0.47
N PHE A 285 18.77 3.76 1.28
CA PHE A 285 20.05 3.14 1.61
C PHE A 285 20.52 3.51 3.01
N THR A 286 21.53 2.81 3.46
CA THR A 286 22.15 3.05 4.77
C THR A 286 23.66 3.00 4.60
N LEU A 287 24.39 3.92 5.22
CA LEU A 287 25.85 3.94 5.23
C LEU A 287 26.41 4.33 6.61
N HIS A 288 27.67 4.03 6.89
CA HIS A 288 28.36 4.52 8.07
C HIS A 288 28.69 6.01 7.91
N GLU A 289 28.59 6.78 9.00
CA GLU A 289 28.81 8.24 8.98
C GLU A 289 30.20 8.61 8.46
N ASN A 290 31.22 7.86 8.84
CA ASN A 290 32.62 8.08 8.41
C ASN A 290 32.84 7.86 6.90
N LEU A 291 31.89 7.27 6.19
CA LEU A 291 31.95 7.03 4.74
C LEU A 291 31.16 8.07 3.92
N LEU A 292 30.59 9.09 4.57
CA LEU A 292 29.72 10.07 3.89
C LEU A 292 30.49 10.84 2.78
N GLU A 293 31.70 11.28 3.04
CA GLU A 293 32.49 12.04 2.06
C GLU A 293 32.82 11.19 0.83
N ASP A 294 33.22 9.94 1.04
CA ASP A 294 33.53 9.03 -0.07
C ASP A 294 32.27 8.64 -0.83
N PHE A 295 31.16 8.45 -0.12
CA PHE A 295 29.85 8.25 -0.77
C PHE A 295 29.46 9.44 -1.67
N ILE A 296 29.68 10.69 -1.26
CA ILE A 296 29.37 11.88 -2.08
C ILE A 296 30.26 11.92 -3.32
N LYS A 297 31.56 11.60 -3.22
CA LYS A 297 32.46 11.53 -4.37
C LYS A 297 32.02 10.46 -5.38
N GLU A 298 31.69 9.27 -4.89
CA GLU A 298 31.21 8.18 -5.75
C GLU A 298 29.82 8.48 -6.33
N LEU A 299 28.96 9.18 -5.62
CA LEU A 299 27.68 9.66 -6.12
C LEU A 299 27.89 10.65 -7.28
N GLU A 300 28.84 11.58 -7.16
CA GLU A 300 29.19 12.53 -8.22
C GLU A 300 29.69 11.77 -9.46
N TYR A 301 30.58 10.81 -9.29
CA TYR A 301 31.04 9.94 -10.38
C TYR A 301 29.88 9.13 -10.98
N ALA A 302 29.01 8.54 -10.18
CA ALA A 302 27.87 7.77 -10.64
C ALA A 302 26.92 8.63 -11.50
N THR A 303 26.82 9.95 -11.24
CA THR A 303 26.00 10.85 -12.06
C THR A 303 26.47 10.95 -13.51
N THR A 304 27.75 10.71 -13.75
CA THR A 304 28.32 10.72 -15.11
C THR A 304 28.01 9.44 -15.89
N LYS A 305 27.70 8.35 -15.20
CA LYS A 305 27.46 7.02 -15.77
C LYS A 305 25.99 6.68 -15.97
N VAL A 306 25.09 7.38 -15.28
CA VAL A 306 23.66 7.12 -15.40
C VAL A 306 23.06 7.98 -16.49
N GLU A 307 22.36 7.34 -17.42
CA GLU A 307 21.60 8.04 -18.43
C GLU A 307 20.48 8.86 -17.74
N TYR A 308 20.48 10.13 -18.01
CA TYR A 308 19.44 11.03 -17.58
C TYR A 308 18.36 11.04 -18.65
N GLU A 309 17.23 10.44 -18.36
CA GLU A 309 16.08 10.53 -19.24
C GLU A 309 15.69 12.02 -19.35
N THR A 310 16.17 12.68 -20.37
CA THR A 310 15.66 13.99 -20.76
C THR A 310 14.26 13.73 -21.29
N THR A 311 13.28 13.77 -20.43
CA THR A 311 11.90 13.82 -20.87
C THR A 311 11.72 15.15 -21.59
N ASN A 312 11.85 15.14 -22.90
CA ASN A 312 11.15 16.09 -23.77
C ASN A 312 9.64 15.75 -23.72
N GLU A 313 9.13 15.49 -22.55
CA GLU A 313 7.71 15.43 -22.32
C GLU A 313 7.24 16.89 -22.26
N ASN A 314 6.84 17.41 -23.40
CA ASN A 314 5.58 18.12 -23.39
C ASN A 314 4.65 17.24 -22.57
N GLU A 315 4.35 17.63 -21.32
CA GLU A 315 3.46 16.88 -20.43
C GLU A 315 2.10 16.74 -21.14
N SER A 316 2.00 15.76 -22.02
CA SER A 316 0.75 15.47 -22.70
C SER A 316 -0.19 14.85 -21.67
N ILE A 317 -1.29 15.52 -21.40
CA ILE A 317 -2.35 14.96 -20.58
C ILE A 317 -3.02 13.87 -21.42
N PRO A 318 -2.99 12.60 -20.97
CA PRO A 318 -3.64 11.52 -21.70
C PRO A 318 -5.15 11.71 -21.63
N ILE A 319 -5.78 11.92 -22.77
CA ILE A 319 -7.23 12.09 -22.94
C ILE A 319 -7.84 10.76 -23.32
N ASP A 320 -8.82 10.27 -22.54
CA ASP A 320 -9.49 9.00 -22.81
C ASP A 320 -10.58 9.14 -23.89
N ALA A 321 -11.29 10.28 -23.90
CA ALA A 321 -12.31 10.55 -24.89
C ALA A 321 -12.58 12.06 -25.10
N ILE A 322 -13.12 12.40 -26.27
CA ILE A 322 -13.68 13.73 -26.51
C ILE A 322 -15.14 13.71 -26.07
N LEU A 323 -15.51 14.64 -25.19
CA LEU A 323 -16.86 14.79 -24.68
C LEU A 323 -17.64 15.81 -25.51
N PRO A 324 -18.67 15.40 -26.27
CA PRO A 324 -19.57 16.34 -26.94
C PRO A 324 -20.36 17.15 -25.92
N LYS A 325 -20.60 18.44 -26.21
CA LYS A 325 -21.27 19.38 -25.30
C LYS A 325 -22.67 18.91 -24.87
N ASN A 326 -23.41 18.23 -25.74
CA ASN A 326 -24.74 17.70 -25.46
C ASN A 326 -24.77 16.48 -24.50
N LEU A 327 -23.61 15.86 -24.23
CA LEU A 327 -23.46 14.75 -23.29
C LEU A 327 -23.00 15.17 -21.88
N THR A 328 -22.78 16.47 -21.64
CA THR A 328 -22.48 17.01 -20.31
C THR A 328 -23.72 17.04 -19.42
N LYS A 329 -24.22 15.86 -19.06
CA LYS A 329 -25.40 15.67 -18.21
C LYS A 329 -25.01 14.94 -16.94
N ASP A 330 -25.80 15.15 -15.88
CA ASP A 330 -25.63 14.44 -14.59
C ASP A 330 -25.54 12.91 -14.75
N SER A 331 -26.21 12.36 -15.76
CA SER A 331 -26.16 10.93 -16.05
C SER A 331 -24.76 10.44 -16.41
N LEU A 332 -23.94 11.27 -17.07
CA LEU A 332 -22.54 10.91 -17.39
C LEU A 332 -21.71 10.80 -16.12
N PHE A 333 -21.82 11.77 -15.22
CA PHE A 333 -21.07 11.75 -13.95
C PHE A 333 -21.48 10.54 -13.09
N LYS A 334 -22.76 10.22 -13.02
CA LYS A 334 -23.26 9.00 -12.36
C LYS A 334 -22.70 7.72 -13.01
N THR A 335 -22.55 7.71 -14.33
CA THR A 335 -21.94 6.57 -15.02
C THR A 335 -20.47 6.43 -14.70
N ILE A 336 -19.72 7.53 -14.64
CA ILE A 336 -18.29 7.53 -14.23
C ILE A 336 -18.16 7.03 -12.79
N GLU A 337 -19.04 7.47 -11.87
CA GLU A 337 -19.05 7.03 -10.48
C GLU A 337 -19.30 5.51 -10.31
N ILE A 338 -19.96 4.83 -11.25
CA ILE A 338 -20.16 3.37 -11.20
C ILE A 338 -18.82 2.63 -11.26
N PHE A 339 -17.83 3.23 -11.91
CA PHE A 339 -16.49 2.65 -12.04
C PHE A 339 -15.59 2.90 -10.82
N GLU A 340 -16.02 3.66 -9.83
CA GLU A 340 -15.29 3.76 -8.56
C GLU A 340 -15.04 2.35 -7.92
N PRO A 341 -13.94 2.14 -7.23
CA PRO A 341 -12.88 3.09 -6.83
C PRO A 341 -11.84 3.29 -7.95
N TYR A 342 -11.35 4.53 -8.08
CA TYR A 342 -10.23 4.92 -8.91
C TYR A 342 -8.93 5.02 -8.09
N GLY A 343 -7.78 4.93 -8.78
CA GLY A 343 -6.45 5.12 -8.19
C GLY A 343 -5.34 4.51 -9.05
N TYR A 344 -4.28 4.01 -8.40
CA TYR A 344 -3.12 3.47 -9.11
C TYR A 344 -3.51 2.29 -10.02
N GLU A 345 -3.06 2.30 -11.27
CA GLU A 345 -3.39 1.39 -12.38
C GLU A 345 -4.87 1.35 -12.81
N PHE A 346 -5.73 2.14 -12.19
CA PHE A 346 -7.12 2.33 -12.62
C PHE A 346 -7.53 3.78 -12.39
N ARG A 347 -6.98 4.68 -13.22
CA ARG A 347 -7.21 6.12 -13.08
C ARG A 347 -8.62 6.54 -13.49
N GLU A 348 -9.06 7.67 -12.95
CA GLU A 348 -10.29 8.32 -13.40
C GLU A 348 -10.13 8.77 -14.86
N PRO A 349 -11.18 8.62 -15.70
CA PRO A 349 -11.12 9.03 -17.11
C PRO A 349 -10.99 10.55 -17.25
N ILE A 350 -10.10 10.99 -18.14
CA ILE A 350 -9.92 12.39 -18.50
C ILE A 350 -10.62 12.66 -19.82
N LEU A 351 -11.62 13.53 -19.78
CA LEU A 351 -12.45 13.88 -20.92
C LEU A 351 -12.10 15.27 -21.43
N LEU A 352 -11.91 15.41 -22.74
CA LEU A 352 -11.67 16.68 -23.39
C LEU A 352 -12.96 17.27 -23.97
N MET A 353 -13.33 18.45 -23.56
CA MET A 353 -14.38 19.23 -24.22
C MET A 353 -13.74 20.30 -25.11
N LYS A 354 -14.12 20.30 -26.42
CA LYS A 354 -13.65 21.28 -27.39
C LYS A 354 -14.65 22.43 -27.50
N ASN A 355 -14.14 23.63 -27.77
CA ASN A 355 -14.95 24.82 -28.07
C ASN A 355 -15.99 25.15 -26.97
N VAL A 356 -15.52 25.23 -25.74
CA VAL A 356 -16.33 25.60 -24.56
C VAL A 356 -16.53 27.11 -24.49
#